data_311610738c74d0c990da387faf39a423
#
_entry.id   311610738c74d0c990da387faf39a423
#
_cell.length_a   1.000
_cell.length_b   1.000
_cell.length_c   1.000
_cell.angle_alpha   90.00
_cell.angle_beta   90.00
_cell.angle_gamma   90.00
#
_symmetry.space_group_name_H-M   'P 1'
#
loop_
_entity.id
_entity.type
_entity.pdbx_description
1 polymer ?
#
loop_
_entity_poly.entity_id
_entity_poly.type
_entity_poly.pdbx_seq_one_letter_code
_entity_poly.pdbx_strand_id
1 'polypeptide(L)'
;MHAGFPCLSRDMQQVMRLGVKGGEVPELFDAVAGPVLAAGMAVLLKLGFGYVMRDCLLDKEQSDKAMAFFDENFIFNDPDASGGTRVYQGKFLLRTRKPGDNMNVWLRFCPETDELFTDSPFGRTINSLKVIETEVVNEKEAAALERDPDKVDLVISFKDIDSIVGMVGREEVDIVGLLLENVVQLTGNTGHLFKLGAIAKNIELELGLSEAA
;
A
#
# COMPACT_ATOMS: atom_id res chain seq x y z
N MET A 1 5.40 26.54 1.97
CA MET A 1 5.75 26.19 3.38
C MET A 1 5.56 24.69 3.47
N HIS A 2 6.65 23.90 3.52
CA HIS A 2 6.55 22.45 3.64
C HIS A 2 6.13 22.13 5.07
N ALA A 3 4.87 21.77 5.27
CA ALA A 3 4.40 21.18 6.52
C ALA A 3 4.93 19.72 6.58
N GLY A 4 6.20 19.55 6.92
CA GLY A 4 6.73 18.23 7.22
C GLY A 4 6.07 17.71 8.48
N PHE A 5 5.68 16.45 8.50
CA PHE A 5 5.12 15.79 9.68
C PHE A 5 6.13 15.84 10.84
N PRO A 6 5.84 16.55 11.94
CA PRO A 6 6.83 16.80 13.00
C PRO A 6 7.22 15.55 13.80
N CYS A 7 6.50 14.43 13.62
CA CYS A 7 6.74 13.21 14.37
C CYS A 7 7.76 12.23 13.75
N LEU A 8 8.36 12.59 12.60
CA LEU A 8 9.44 11.81 12.00
C LEU A 8 10.79 12.45 12.24
N SER A 9 11.76 11.61 12.60
CA SER A 9 13.15 12.01 12.48
C SER A 9 13.45 12.34 11.02
N ARG A 10 14.28 13.38 10.78
CA ARG A 10 14.76 13.73 9.42
C ARG A 10 15.31 12.53 8.66
N ASP A 11 15.91 11.59 9.39
CA ASP A 11 16.53 10.39 8.83
C ASP A 11 15.48 9.42 8.24
N MET A 12 14.32 9.25 8.88
CA MET A 12 13.24 8.43 8.33
C MET A 12 12.58 9.07 7.11
N GLN A 13 12.42 10.40 7.09
CA GLN A 13 11.96 11.13 5.89
C GLN A 13 12.94 10.94 4.73
N GLN A 14 14.24 10.92 5.02
CA GLN A 14 15.29 10.74 4.02
C GLN A 14 15.32 9.30 3.49
N VAL A 15 15.16 8.31 4.36
CA VAL A 15 15.06 6.89 3.97
C VAL A 15 13.83 6.64 3.10
N MET A 16 12.67 7.21 3.44
CA MET A 16 11.47 7.10 2.61
C MET A 16 11.63 7.79 1.26
N ARG A 17 12.23 9.00 1.22
CA ARG A 17 12.53 9.70 -0.03
C ARG A 17 13.52 8.94 -0.93
N LEU A 18 14.52 8.30 -0.34
CA LEU A 18 15.49 7.47 -1.07
C LEU A 18 14.83 6.17 -1.58
N GLY A 19 13.93 5.58 -0.79
CA GLY A 19 13.18 4.38 -1.19
C GLY A 19 12.19 4.64 -2.34
N VAL A 20 11.62 5.85 -2.42
CA VAL A 20 10.63 6.22 -3.45
C VAL A 20 11.28 6.88 -4.67
N LYS A 21 12.36 7.66 -4.49
CA LYS A 21 13.04 8.36 -5.61
C LYS A 21 14.03 7.49 -6.39
N GLY A 22 13.95 6.15 -6.32
CA GLY A 22 14.70 5.28 -7.25
C GLY A 22 16.13 5.74 -7.58
N GLY A 23 16.81 6.40 -6.62
CA GLY A 23 18.21 6.73 -6.81
C GLY A 23 18.95 5.41 -6.94
N GLU A 24 19.66 5.23 -8.06
CA GLU A 24 20.52 4.11 -8.42
C GLU A 24 20.36 2.90 -7.49
N VAL A 25 19.41 2.02 -7.85
CA VAL A 25 19.26 0.74 -7.17
C VAL A 25 20.59 0.02 -7.36
N PRO A 26 21.40 -0.17 -6.32
CA PRO A 26 22.72 -0.76 -6.51
C PRO A 26 22.58 -2.13 -7.17
N GLU A 27 23.57 -2.55 -7.94
CA GLU A 27 23.71 -3.89 -8.55
C GLU A 27 23.49 -5.05 -7.54
N LEU A 28 23.34 -4.72 -6.26
CA LEU A 28 23.00 -5.63 -5.17
C LEU A 28 21.62 -6.30 -5.36
N PHE A 29 20.71 -5.72 -6.16
CA PHE A 29 19.35 -6.26 -6.36
C PHE A 29 19.31 -7.37 -7.43
N ASP A 30 20.30 -7.49 -8.28
CA ASP A 30 20.40 -8.60 -9.25
C ASP A 30 20.53 -9.98 -8.59
N ALA A 31 20.88 -10.01 -7.30
CA ALA A 31 21.06 -11.23 -6.52
C ALA A 31 19.99 -11.46 -5.44
N VAL A 32 19.01 -10.54 -5.31
CA VAL A 32 18.01 -10.62 -4.24
C VAL A 32 16.91 -11.59 -4.64
N ALA A 33 16.84 -12.73 -3.96
CA ALA A 33 15.76 -13.69 -4.13
C ALA A 33 14.39 -13.01 -3.94
N GLY A 34 13.40 -13.37 -4.78
CA GLY A 34 12.05 -12.80 -4.74
C GLY A 34 11.41 -12.67 -3.35
N PRO A 35 11.58 -13.63 -2.42
CA PRO A 35 11.10 -13.50 -1.04
C PRO A 35 11.67 -12.28 -0.29
N VAL A 36 12.91 -11.87 -0.58
CA VAL A 36 13.51 -10.67 0.06
C VAL A 36 12.91 -9.40 -0.53
N LEU A 37 12.67 -9.35 -1.85
CA LEU A 37 11.95 -8.26 -2.49
C LEU A 37 10.51 -8.18 -1.97
N ALA A 38 9.83 -9.32 -1.83
CA ALA A 38 8.50 -9.39 -1.26
C ALA A 38 8.47 -8.84 0.17
N ALA A 39 9.43 -9.23 1.01
CA ALA A 39 9.56 -8.73 2.37
C ALA A 39 9.82 -7.21 2.39
N GLY A 40 10.71 -6.73 1.53
CA GLY A 40 10.98 -5.29 1.37
C GLY A 40 9.73 -4.52 0.95
N MET A 41 8.99 -5.00 -0.03
CA MET A 41 7.72 -4.40 -0.50
C MET A 41 6.66 -4.40 0.60
N ALA A 42 6.48 -5.52 1.31
CA ALA A 42 5.52 -5.62 2.41
C ALA A 42 5.83 -4.62 3.53
N VAL A 43 7.11 -4.46 3.87
CA VAL A 43 7.57 -3.48 4.87
C VAL A 43 7.34 -2.05 4.37
N LEU A 44 7.69 -1.72 3.12
CA LEU A 44 7.50 -0.39 2.55
C LEU A 44 6.02 0.00 2.50
N LEU A 45 5.16 -0.91 2.07
CA LEU A 45 3.72 -0.69 2.07
C LEU A 45 3.20 -0.43 3.50
N LYS A 46 3.56 -1.28 4.44
CA LYS A 46 3.13 -1.13 5.84
C LYS A 46 3.67 0.14 6.49
N LEU A 47 4.93 0.49 6.25
CA LEU A 47 5.53 1.73 6.76
C LEU A 47 4.94 2.97 6.09
N GLY A 48 4.78 2.97 4.76
CA GLY A 48 4.22 4.10 4.01
C GLY A 48 2.79 4.43 4.45
N PHE A 49 1.93 3.41 4.45
CA PHE A 49 0.54 3.57 4.87
C PHE A 49 0.40 3.83 6.37
N GLY A 50 1.09 3.05 7.19
CA GLY A 50 1.06 3.23 8.64
C GLY A 50 1.61 4.58 9.08
N TYR A 51 2.51 5.16 8.27
CA TYR A 51 3.11 6.44 8.55
C TYR A 51 2.15 7.61 8.32
N VAL A 52 1.49 7.65 7.15
CA VAL A 52 0.53 8.72 6.83
C VAL A 52 -0.65 8.72 7.82
N MET A 53 -1.05 7.55 8.27
CA MET A 53 -2.13 7.37 9.23
C MET A 53 -1.65 7.25 10.68
N ARG A 54 -0.36 7.52 10.94
CA ARG A 54 0.17 7.48 12.31
C ARG A 54 -0.43 8.61 13.12
N ASP A 55 -1.22 8.21 14.09
CA ASP A 55 -1.65 9.10 15.15
C ASP A 55 -0.44 9.54 15.99
N CYS A 56 -0.21 10.83 16.05
CA CYS A 56 0.68 11.41 17.01
C CYS A 56 -0.13 11.65 18.29
N LEU A 57 -0.19 10.66 19.17
CA LEU A 57 -1.00 10.67 20.40
C LEU A 57 -0.82 11.94 21.29
N LEU A 58 0.20 12.74 21.00
CA LEU A 58 0.51 13.97 21.70
C LEU A 58 0.15 15.25 20.90
N ASP A 59 -0.34 15.11 19.67
CA ASP A 59 -0.64 16.22 18.77
C ASP A 59 -2.03 16.05 18.14
N LYS A 60 -2.97 16.87 18.60
CA LYS A 60 -4.36 16.86 18.16
C LYS A 60 -4.48 17.13 16.64
N GLU A 61 -3.71 18.07 16.10
CA GLU A 61 -3.77 18.43 14.68
C GLU A 61 -3.37 17.26 13.78
N GLN A 62 -2.36 16.48 14.18
CA GLN A 62 -1.94 15.29 13.46
C GLN A 62 -2.96 14.17 13.55
N SER A 63 -3.59 14.00 14.72
CA SER A 63 -4.68 13.04 14.90
C SER A 63 -5.87 13.37 14.00
N ASP A 64 -6.27 14.65 13.96
CA ASP A 64 -7.37 15.11 13.10
C ASP A 64 -7.04 14.92 11.60
N LYS A 65 -5.81 15.14 11.17
CA LYS A 65 -5.36 14.89 9.79
C LYS A 65 -5.37 13.40 9.43
N ALA A 66 -4.89 12.54 10.33
CA ALA A 66 -4.93 11.09 10.12
C ALA A 66 -6.36 10.58 9.99
N MET A 67 -7.27 11.06 10.83
CA MET A 67 -8.70 10.74 10.74
C MET A 67 -9.32 11.23 9.42
N ALA A 68 -9.05 12.47 9.03
CA ALA A 68 -9.55 13.03 7.76
C ALA A 68 -9.04 12.23 6.55
N PHE A 69 -7.76 11.87 6.52
CA PHE A 69 -7.19 11.01 5.49
C PHE A 69 -7.87 9.64 5.44
N PHE A 70 -8.11 9.03 6.61
CA PHE A 70 -8.80 7.75 6.69
C PHE A 70 -10.23 7.85 6.17
N ASP A 71 -10.99 8.85 6.61
CA ASP A 71 -12.39 9.06 6.20
C ASP A 71 -12.49 9.24 4.68
N GLU A 72 -11.61 10.04 4.08
CA GLU A 72 -11.59 10.30 2.64
C GLU A 72 -11.24 9.03 1.83
N ASN A 73 -10.28 8.24 2.31
CA ASN A 73 -9.73 7.15 1.54
C ASN A 73 -10.35 5.78 1.85
N PHE A 74 -10.90 5.57 3.03
CA PHE A 74 -11.36 4.26 3.47
C PHE A 74 -12.83 4.19 3.86
N ILE A 75 -13.53 5.31 4.03
CA ILE A 75 -14.98 5.32 4.29
C ILE A 75 -15.73 5.63 3.00
N PHE A 76 -16.77 4.89 2.72
CA PHE A 76 -17.67 5.18 1.61
C PHE A 76 -19.13 4.96 2.00
N ASN A 77 -20.01 5.69 1.30
CA ASN A 77 -21.44 5.60 1.52
C ASN A 77 -21.94 4.24 1.03
N ASP A 78 -22.64 3.53 1.91
CA ASP A 78 -23.30 2.26 1.61
C ASP A 78 -24.68 2.28 2.26
N PRO A 79 -25.76 2.55 1.49
CA PRO A 79 -27.10 2.65 2.02
C PRO A 79 -27.60 1.34 2.66
N ASP A 80 -27.00 0.21 2.32
CA ASP A 80 -27.37 -1.10 2.86
C ASP A 80 -26.62 -1.42 4.17
N ALA A 81 -25.58 -0.63 4.51
CA ALA A 81 -24.86 -0.80 5.74
C ALA A 81 -25.59 -0.20 6.95
N SER A 82 -25.46 -0.86 8.11
CA SER A 82 -25.93 -0.34 9.39
C SER A 82 -25.17 0.95 9.75
N GLY A 83 -25.76 2.09 9.48
CA GLY A 83 -25.14 3.42 9.67
C GLY A 83 -24.84 4.18 8.38
N GLY A 84 -25.19 3.62 7.22
CA GLY A 84 -25.10 4.32 5.92
C GLY A 84 -23.68 4.43 5.37
N THR A 85 -22.67 3.87 6.05
CA THR A 85 -21.26 3.89 5.62
C THR A 85 -20.60 2.54 5.85
N ARG A 86 -19.58 2.25 5.04
CA ARG A 86 -18.76 1.03 5.17
C ARG A 86 -17.28 1.37 5.03
N VAL A 87 -16.45 0.62 5.76
CA VAL A 87 -15.00 0.67 5.64
C VAL A 87 -14.55 -0.14 4.41
N TYR A 88 -13.62 0.40 3.65
CA TYR A 88 -13.01 -0.30 2.53
C TYR A 88 -12.10 -1.45 3.02
N GLN A 89 -12.39 -2.65 2.56
CA GLN A 89 -11.67 -3.88 2.91
C GLN A 89 -11.14 -4.58 1.65
N GLY A 90 -10.27 -3.91 0.91
CA GLY A 90 -9.68 -4.50 -0.31
C GLY A 90 -8.60 -5.53 0.02
N LYS A 91 -8.59 -6.63 -0.73
CA LYS A 91 -7.66 -7.76 -0.58
C LYS A 91 -6.94 -7.99 -1.89
N PHE A 92 -5.61 -7.91 -1.86
CA PHE A 92 -4.77 -7.96 -3.06
C PHE A 92 -3.72 -9.04 -2.92
N LEU A 93 -3.43 -9.70 -4.03
CA LEU A 93 -2.25 -10.54 -4.16
C LEU A 93 -1.33 -9.92 -5.23
N LEU A 94 -0.15 -9.47 -4.81
CA LEU A 94 0.91 -9.03 -5.72
C LEU A 94 1.89 -10.18 -5.90
N ARG A 95 2.18 -10.56 -7.14
CA ARG A 95 3.06 -11.70 -7.41
C ARG A 95 3.83 -11.55 -8.72
N THR A 96 4.91 -12.30 -8.89
CA THR A 96 5.57 -12.51 -10.18
C THR A 96 5.10 -13.80 -10.83
N ARG A 97 5.13 -13.82 -12.18
CA ARG A 97 4.74 -15.00 -12.98
C ARG A 97 5.94 -15.87 -13.39
N LYS A 98 7.15 -15.32 -13.36
CA LYS A 98 8.36 -16.05 -13.72
C LYS A 98 8.64 -17.14 -12.66
N PRO A 99 8.74 -18.41 -13.07
CA PRO A 99 9.06 -19.49 -12.15
C PRO A 99 10.40 -19.24 -11.45
N GLY A 100 10.41 -19.42 -10.13
CA GLY A 100 11.62 -19.26 -9.33
C GLY A 100 11.79 -17.86 -8.71
N ASP A 101 11.10 -16.83 -9.20
CA ASP A 101 11.12 -15.51 -8.60
C ASP A 101 10.53 -15.51 -7.18
N ASN A 102 9.42 -16.25 -6.97
CA ASN A 102 8.76 -16.42 -5.66
C ASN A 102 8.46 -15.09 -4.93
N MET A 103 8.20 -14.01 -5.66
CA MET A 103 7.78 -12.75 -5.09
C MET A 103 6.25 -12.75 -4.96
N ASN A 104 5.74 -12.99 -3.75
CA ASN A 104 4.32 -13.02 -3.48
C ASN A 104 4.02 -12.26 -2.18
N VAL A 105 3.16 -11.24 -2.26
CA VAL A 105 2.72 -10.41 -1.13
C VAL A 105 1.20 -10.40 -1.09
N TRP A 106 0.62 -10.87 0.00
CA TRP A 106 -0.79 -10.72 0.29
C TRP A 106 -1.02 -9.45 1.10
N LEU A 107 -1.81 -8.54 0.56
CA LEU A 107 -2.11 -7.23 1.12
C LEU A 107 -3.59 -7.15 1.45
N ARG A 108 -3.92 -6.70 2.65
CA ARG A 108 -5.31 -6.50 3.10
C ARG A 108 -5.46 -5.12 3.71
N PHE A 109 -6.47 -4.39 3.28
CA PHE A 109 -6.87 -3.14 3.92
C PHE A 109 -7.96 -3.39 4.95
N CYS A 110 -7.79 -2.83 6.13
CA CYS A 110 -8.76 -2.85 7.24
C CYS A 110 -9.34 -4.24 7.51
N PRO A 111 -8.51 -5.30 7.67
CA PRO A 111 -9.03 -6.67 7.82
C PRO A 111 -9.90 -6.85 9.07
N GLU A 112 -9.62 -6.08 10.12
CA GLU A 112 -10.29 -6.16 11.43
C GLU A 112 -10.90 -4.79 11.78
N THR A 113 -12.12 -4.55 11.31
CA THR A 113 -12.79 -3.25 11.44
C THR A 113 -13.03 -2.83 12.89
N ASP A 114 -13.20 -3.78 13.80
CA ASP A 114 -13.44 -3.53 15.23
C ASP A 114 -12.19 -2.98 15.95
N GLU A 115 -11.00 -3.23 15.40
CA GLU A 115 -9.72 -2.77 15.95
C GLU A 115 -9.15 -1.53 15.27
N LEU A 116 -9.87 -0.97 14.29
CA LEU A 116 -9.40 0.20 13.53
C LEU A 116 -9.33 1.48 14.35
N PHE A 117 -10.05 1.54 15.44
CA PHE A 117 -10.11 2.74 16.25
C PHE A 117 -9.66 2.46 17.67
N THR A 118 -8.98 3.43 18.25
CA THR A 118 -8.53 3.39 19.65
C THR A 118 -8.84 4.73 20.32
N ASP A 119 -8.90 4.73 21.63
CA ASP A 119 -9.07 5.97 22.40
C ASP A 119 -7.73 6.65 22.61
N SER A 120 -7.70 7.96 22.44
CA SER A 120 -6.56 8.83 22.70
C SER A 120 -6.97 9.93 23.69
N PRO A 121 -6.03 10.70 24.25
CA PRO A 121 -6.34 11.87 25.08
C PRO A 121 -7.20 12.92 24.37
N PHE A 122 -7.24 12.91 23.03
CA PHE A 122 -7.99 13.84 22.20
C PHE A 122 -9.31 13.26 21.66
N GLY A 123 -9.66 12.03 22.05
CA GLY A 123 -10.84 11.31 21.61
C GLY A 123 -10.52 10.07 20.80
N ARG A 124 -11.50 9.57 20.07
CA ARG A 124 -11.35 8.40 19.19
C ARG A 124 -10.42 8.73 18.02
N THR A 125 -9.45 7.87 17.78
CA THR A 125 -8.47 8.02 16.70
C THR A 125 -8.24 6.71 15.96
N ILE A 126 -7.55 6.77 14.81
CA ILE A 126 -7.27 5.60 14.00
C ILE A 126 -6.09 4.79 14.55
N ASN A 127 -6.23 3.47 14.59
CA ASN A 127 -5.13 2.56 14.85
C ASN A 127 -4.38 2.26 13.55
N SER A 128 -3.36 3.05 13.25
CA SER A 128 -2.63 2.99 11.98
C SER A 128 -2.04 1.60 11.67
N LEU A 129 -1.76 0.79 12.70
CA LEU A 129 -1.21 -0.56 12.52
C LEU A 129 -2.25 -1.57 12.00
N LYS A 130 -3.55 -1.23 12.09
CA LYS A 130 -4.67 -2.07 11.67
C LYS A 130 -5.26 -1.68 10.31
N VAL A 131 -4.79 -0.58 9.72
CA VAL A 131 -5.29 -0.11 8.42
C VAL A 131 -4.76 -0.95 7.27
N ILE A 132 -3.52 -1.45 7.38
CA ILE A 132 -2.91 -2.29 6.36
C ILE A 132 -2.22 -3.50 6.98
N GLU A 133 -2.51 -4.66 6.44
CA GLU A 133 -1.82 -5.89 6.77
C GLU A 133 -1.16 -6.46 5.52
N THR A 134 0.12 -6.83 5.65
CA THR A 134 0.91 -7.40 4.57
C THR A 134 1.56 -8.69 5.04
N GLU A 135 1.51 -9.72 4.19
CA GLU A 135 2.08 -11.03 4.45
C GLU A 135 2.84 -11.53 3.22
N VAL A 136 4.07 -11.99 3.42
CA VAL A 136 4.84 -12.67 2.39
C VAL A 136 4.43 -14.14 2.40
N VAL A 137 3.90 -14.60 1.28
CA VAL A 137 3.39 -15.98 1.15
C VAL A 137 4.25 -16.77 0.16
N ASN A 138 4.33 -18.09 0.36
CA ASN A 138 5.03 -18.95 -0.59
C ASN A 138 4.18 -19.21 -1.85
N GLU A 139 4.79 -19.79 -2.87
CA GLU A 139 4.15 -20.01 -4.17
C GLU A 139 2.87 -20.88 -4.09
N LYS A 140 2.88 -21.89 -3.21
CA LYS A 140 1.71 -22.78 -2.99
C LYS A 140 0.56 -22.03 -2.34
N GLU A 141 0.86 -21.18 -1.36
CA GLU A 141 -0.12 -20.32 -0.68
C GLU A 141 -0.66 -19.26 -1.64
N ALA A 142 0.21 -18.62 -2.41
CA ALA A 142 -0.18 -17.63 -3.41
C ALA A 142 -1.13 -18.26 -4.46
N ALA A 143 -0.82 -19.45 -4.96
CA ALA A 143 -1.68 -20.16 -5.89
C ALA A 143 -3.03 -20.61 -5.28
N ALA A 144 -3.08 -20.83 -3.98
CA ALA A 144 -4.33 -21.11 -3.26
C ALA A 144 -5.16 -19.84 -3.09
N LEU A 145 -4.52 -18.72 -2.71
CA LEU A 145 -5.17 -17.42 -2.55
C LEU A 145 -5.76 -16.91 -3.88
N GLU A 146 -5.02 -17.03 -4.98
CA GLU A 146 -5.47 -16.61 -6.32
C GLU A 146 -6.79 -17.29 -6.76
N ARG A 147 -7.08 -18.48 -6.27
CA ARG A 147 -8.28 -19.27 -6.59
C ARG A 147 -9.45 -19.01 -5.64
N ASP A 148 -9.22 -18.27 -4.59
CA ASP A 148 -10.19 -18.03 -3.52
C ASP A 148 -10.70 -16.58 -3.57
N PRO A 149 -11.86 -16.33 -4.21
CA PRO A 149 -12.41 -15.00 -4.35
C PRO A 149 -12.85 -14.38 -3.03
N ASP A 150 -12.98 -15.16 -1.96
CA ASP A 150 -13.30 -14.64 -0.63
C ASP A 150 -12.05 -14.07 0.06
N LYS A 151 -10.85 -14.46 -0.41
CA LYS A 151 -9.57 -14.05 0.16
C LYS A 151 -8.83 -13.01 -0.66
N VAL A 152 -9.11 -12.92 -1.96
CA VAL A 152 -8.44 -11.99 -2.88
C VAL A 152 -9.44 -11.37 -3.84
N ASP A 153 -9.56 -10.06 -3.80
CA ASP A 153 -10.42 -9.28 -4.70
C ASP A 153 -9.72 -8.99 -6.04
N LEU A 154 -8.40 -8.79 -6.00
CA LEU A 154 -7.59 -8.49 -7.17
C LEU A 154 -6.19 -9.10 -7.06
N VAL A 155 -5.80 -9.87 -8.07
CA VAL A 155 -4.44 -10.34 -8.28
C VAL A 155 -3.73 -9.41 -9.27
N ILE A 156 -2.57 -8.88 -8.87
CA ILE A 156 -1.68 -8.08 -9.72
C ILE A 156 -0.42 -8.91 -9.97
N SER A 157 -0.32 -9.46 -11.19
CA SER A 157 0.76 -10.35 -11.58
C SER A 157 1.76 -9.64 -12.47
N PHE A 158 2.98 -9.45 -12.01
CA PHE A 158 4.09 -8.90 -12.77
C PHE A 158 4.79 -10.01 -13.57
N LYS A 159 5.35 -9.68 -14.72
CA LYS A 159 6.08 -10.63 -15.57
C LYS A 159 7.21 -11.30 -14.78
N ASP A 160 8.05 -10.51 -14.15
CA ASP A 160 9.24 -10.91 -13.39
C ASP A 160 9.65 -9.81 -12.39
N ILE A 161 10.68 -10.08 -11.57
CA ILE A 161 11.25 -9.12 -10.62
C ILE A 161 11.81 -7.89 -11.33
N ASP A 162 12.48 -8.07 -12.48
CA ASP A 162 13.10 -6.97 -13.23
C ASP A 162 12.07 -5.95 -13.69
N SER A 163 10.87 -6.43 -14.04
CA SER A 163 9.73 -5.58 -14.37
C SER A 163 9.29 -4.70 -13.21
N ILE A 164 9.29 -5.23 -11.99
CA ILE A 164 8.94 -4.46 -10.76
C ILE A 164 10.03 -3.43 -10.47
N VAL A 165 11.29 -3.85 -10.47
CA VAL A 165 12.44 -2.96 -10.21
C VAL A 165 12.49 -1.85 -11.24
N GLY A 166 12.22 -2.16 -12.52
CA GLY A 166 12.17 -1.18 -13.59
C GLY A 166 11.03 -0.16 -13.51
N MET A 167 10.01 -0.40 -12.67
CA MET A 167 8.92 0.56 -12.41
C MET A 167 9.20 1.44 -11.18
N VAL A 168 10.01 0.96 -10.25
CA VAL A 168 10.35 1.72 -9.03
C VAL A 168 11.13 2.99 -9.42
N GLY A 169 10.68 4.14 -8.93
CA GLY A 169 11.33 5.43 -9.17
C GLY A 169 10.99 6.10 -10.51
N ARG A 170 10.09 5.56 -11.31
CA ARG A 170 9.53 6.30 -12.45
C ARG A 170 8.54 7.34 -11.95
N GLU A 171 8.64 8.57 -12.47
CA GLU A 171 7.70 9.65 -12.13
C GLU A 171 6.28 9.35 -12.63
N GLU A 172 6.18 8.68 -13.79
CA GLU A 172 4.91 8.21 -14.35
C GLU A 172 5.02 6.74 -14.75
N VAL A 173 4.02 5.96 -14.38
CA VAL A 173 3.87 4.56 -14.77
C VAL A 173 2.70 4.45 -15.73
N ASP A 174 2.98 4.17 -16.99
CA ASP A 174 1.95 3.86 -17.98
C ASP A 174 1.35 2.47 -17.74
N ILE A 175 0.34 2.42 -16.87
CA ILE A 175 -0.35 1.16 -16.54
C ILE A 175 -0.97 0.52 -17.78
N VAL A 176 -1.50 1.32 -18.70
CA VAL A 176 -2.14 0.80 -19.93
C VAL A 176 -1.10 0.14 -20.82
N GLY A 177 0.04 0.78 -21.04
CA GLY A 177 1.18 0.20 -21.76
C GLY A 177 1.66 -1.09 -21.12
N LEU A 178 1.83 -1.13 -19.81
CA LEU A 178 2.25 -2.33 -19.08
C LEU A 178 1.27 -3.51 -19.22
N LEU A 179 -0.04 -3.22 -19.26
CA LEU A 179 -1.07 -4.24 -19.51
C LEU A 179 -1.02 -4.74 -20.97
N LEU A 180 -0.90 -3.83 -21.94
CA LEU A 180 -0.81 -4.19 -23.36
C LEU A 180 0.45 -4.98 -23.70
N GLU A 181 1.57 -4.64 -23.09
CA GLU A 181 2.85 -5.34 -23.21
C GLU A 181 2.93 -6.64 -22.40
N ASN A 182 1.85 -6.95 -21.67
CA ASN A 182 1.79 -8.12 -20.80
C ASN A 182 2.86 -8.16 -19.69
N VAL A 183 3.37 -6.99 -19.31
CA VAL A 183 4.29 -6.82 -18.18
C VAL A 183 3.52 -6.97 -16.88
N VAL A 184 2.30 -6.45 -16.83
CA VAL A 184 1.35 -6.62 -15.72
C VAL A 184 0.10 -7.34 -16.23
N GLN A 185 -0.43 -8.25 -15.42
CA GLN A 185 -1.73 -8.88 -15.64
C GLN A 185 -2.61 -8.67 -14.40
N LEU A 186 -3.91 -8.51 -14.62
CA LEU A 186 -4.89 -8.33 -13.58
C LEU A 186 -5.91 -9.48 -13.63
N THR A 187 -6.21 -10.06 -12.48
CA THR A 187 -7.27 -11.08 -12.33
C THR A 187 -8.15 -10.69 -11.16
N GLY A 188 -9.46 -10.59 -11.37
CA GLY A 188 -10.43 -10.19 -10.35
C GLY A 188 -11.08 -8.84 -10.64
N ASN A 189 -11.50 -8.15 -9.60
CA ASN A 189 -12.22 -6.87 -9.73
C ASN A 189 -11.26 -5.68 -9.90
N THR A 190 -11.14 -5.20 -11.13
CA THR A 190 -10.25 -4.07 -11.48
C THR A 190 -10.63 -2.74 -10.83
N GLY A 191 -11.86 -2.61 -10.29
CA GLY A 191 -12.25 -1.44 -9.50
C GLY A 191 -11.35 -1.22 -8.28
N HIS A 192 -10.84 -2.31 -7.70
CA HIS A 192 -9.87 -2.25 -6.60
C HIS A 192 -8.53 -1.65 -7.02
N LEU A 193 -8.10 -1.81 -8.29
CA LEU A 193 -6.88 -1.18 -8.80
C LEU A 193 -6.98 0.35 -8.77
N PHE A 194 -8.10 0.90 -9.23
CA PHE A 194 -8.32 2.36 -9.20
C PHE A 194 -8.35 2.89 -7.77
N LYS A 195 -8.97 2.15 -6.85
CA LYS A 195 -8.98 2.52 -5.42
C LYS A 195 -7.59 2.47 -4.81
N LEU A 196 -6.81 1.42 -5.09
CA LEU A 196 -5.41 1.32 -4.66
C LEU A 196 -4.57 2.47 -5.20
N GLY A 197 -4.71 2.80 -6.49
CA GLY A 197 -4.02 3.91 -7.14
C GLY A 197 -4.36 5.26 -6.51
N ALA A 198 -5.65 5.52 -6.23
CA ALA A 198 -6.10 6.75 -5.57
C ALA A 198 -5.51 6.88 -4.15
N ILE A 199 -5.54 5.80 -3.37
CA ILE A 199 -4.94 5.78 -2.03
C ILE A 199 -3.43 6.04 -2.13
N ALA A 200 -2.72 5.36 -3.03
CA ALA A 200 -1.27 5.54 -3.22
C ALA A 200 -0.94 6.99 -3.60
N LYS A 201 -1.72 7.58 -4.51
CA LYS A 201 -1.53 8.98 -4.91
C LYS A 201 -1.73 9.97 -3.76
N ASN A 202 -2.76 9.76 -2.94
CA ASN A 202 -3.00 10.60 -1.77
C ASN A 202 -1.86 10.46 -0.73
N ILE A 203 -1.28 9.27 -0.58
CA ILE A 203 -0.10 9.06 0.27
C ILE A 203 1.11 9.83 -0.29
N GLU A 204 1.35 9.79 -1.59
CA GLU A 204 2.44 10.57 -2.23
C GLU A 204 2.29 12.07 -1.97
N LEU A 205 1.06 12.60 -2.07
CA LEU A 205 0.75 14.01 -1.77
C LEU A 205 1.03 14.34 -0.30
N GLU A 206 0.55 13.53 0.63
CA GLU A 206 0.78 13.73 2.06
C GLU A 206 2.27 13.65 2.45
N LEU A 207 3.02 12.79 1.78
CA LEU A 207 4.48 12.68 1.97
C LEU A 207 5.26 13.80 1.26
N GLY A 208 4.60 14.64 0.44
CA GLY A 208 5.24 15.67 -0.36
C GLY A 208 6.18 15.10 -1.43
N LEU A 209 5.88 13.92 -1.96
CA LEU A 209 6.65 13.23 -2.98
C LEU A 209 6.19 13.60 -4.39
N SER A 210 4.97 14.12 -4.54
CA SER A 210 4.44 14.67 -5.77
C SER A 210 3.92 16.10 -5.54
N GLU A 211 3.96 16.94 -6.57
CA GLU A 211 3.31 18.25 -6.52
C GLU A 211 1.79 18.07 -6.66
N ALA A 212 1.03 18.85 -5.88
CA ALA A 212 -0.40 18.93 -6.07
C ALA A 212 -0.68 19.53 -7.45
N ALA A 213 -1.38 18.80 -8.31
CA ALA A 213 -1.75 19.24 -9.65
C ALA A 213 -2.80 20.36 -9.61
#